data_35da036c6caf49942a0dc24f0ab9e7ec
#
_entry.id   35da036c6caf49942a0dc24f0ab9e7ec
#
_cell.length_a   1.000
_cell.length_b   1.000
_cell.length_c   1.000
_cell.angle_alpha   90.00
_cell.angle_beta   90.00
_cell.angle_gamma   90.00
#
_symmetry.space_group_name_H-M   'P 1'
#
loop_
_entity.id
_entity.type
_entity.pdbx_description
1 polymer ?
#
loop_
_entity_poly.entity_id
_entity_poly.type
_entity_poly.pdbx_seq_one_letter_code
_entity_poly.pdbx_strand_id
1 'polypeptide(L)'
;MRIGQARYRFEFRLLAGESADDFGTVAALRPLIAPWTADVADSELTLLRVTEYTFRAQIADRWRRGNIFILGDAAHLTPPFIGQGMGAGVRDAMNLAWKIAGVRNGTLAADVLDSYEQERKPHTRSMIWLALNVGRSMTGGGRIGNLVRRLVLPRVRLLPGLRDMVVDSTTPALRSSALVSKSRRPRQLAGTLCPNPPLPGGQRLDDAVGAGFAFITTSPPGDADEALLRRRGVAVLVANGDTELKKWLREGRCAAAIVRPDRTVMRAGRDSTALCAWTATVLRPAAAPQSPAP
;
A
#
# COMPACT_ATOMS: atom_id res chain seq x y z
N MET A 1 15.05 -20.49 0.30
CA MET A 1 15.25 -19.19 -0.40
C MET A 1 16.74 -18.85 -0.41
N ARG A 2 17.32 -18.51 -1.56
CA ARG A 2 18.71 -18.03 -1.64
C ARG A 2 18.77 -16.58 -1.17
N ILE A 3 19.67 -16.25 -0.23
CA ILE A 3 19.83 -14.91 0.36
C ILE A 3 21.23 -14.33 0.13
N GLY A 4 22.05 -14.97 -0.68
CA GLY A 4 23.41 -14.54 -1.05
C GLY A 4 24.07 -15.56 -1.96
N GLN A 5 25.37 -15.37 -2.25
CA GLN A 5 26.06 -16.26 -3.19
C GLN A 5 26.09 -17.72 -2.73
N ALA A 6 26.34 -17.97 -1.43
CA ALA A 6 26.41 -19.30 -0.84
C ALA A 6 25.52 -19.44 0.42
N ARG A 7 24.54 -18.57 0.58
CA ARG A 7 23.66 -18.59 1.76
C ARG A 7 22.22 -18.89 1.37
N TYR A 8 21.63 -19.83 2.11
CA TYR A 8 20.24 -20.25 1.93
C TYR A 8 19.50 -20.13 3.25
N ARG A 9 18.23 -19.74 3.18
CA ARG A 9 17.30 -19.70 4.30
C ARG A 9 16.21 -20.71 4.05
N PHE A 10 16.02 -21.60 5.02
CA PHE A 10 14.91 -22.53 5.09
C PHE A 10 13.99 -22.12 6.23
N GLU A 11 12.71 -22.24 6.03
CA GLU A 11 11.68 -21.96 7.02
C GLU A 11 10.76 -23.16 7.11
N PHE A 12 10.62 -23.70 8.34
CA PHE A 12 9.80 -24.86 8.62
C PHE A 12 8.78 -24.49 9.68
N ARG A 13 7.61 -25.08 9.59
CA ARG A 13 6.64 -25.02 10.65
C ARG A 13 6.99 -26.03 11.72
N LEU A 14 7.20 -25.60 12.94
CA LEU A 14 7.34 -26.48 14.09
C LEU A 14 6.01 -27.20 14.36
N LEU A 15 6.08 -28.49 14.64
CA LEU A 15 4.95 -29.29 15.07
C LEU A 15 4.74 -29.19 16.58
N ALA A 16 3.61 -29.67 17.08
CA ALA A 16 3.34 -29.65 18.51
C ALA A 16 4.41 -30.46 19.28
N GLY A 17 5.11 -29.82 20.21
CA GLY A 17 6.18 -30.41 21.00
C GLY A 17 7.59 -30.21 20.44
N GLU A 18 7.74 -29.63 19.25
CA GLU A 18 9.03 -29.24 18.68
C GLU A 18 9.43 -27.82 19.08
N SER A 19 10.73 -27.60 19.19
CA SER A 19 11.36 -26.30 19.47
C SER A 19 12.54 -26.05 18.55
N ALA A 20 13.08 -24.84 18.52
CA ALA A 20 14.29 -24.52 17.76
C ALA A 20 15.50 -25.33 18.19
N ASP A 21 15.57 -25.77 19.44
CA ASP A 21 16.68 -26.55 19.98
C ASP A 21 16.78 -27.95 19.36
N ASP A 22 15.65 -28.52 18.93
CA ASP A 22 15.61 -29.82 18.24
C ASP A 22 16.30 -29.78 16.86
N PHE A 23 16.49 -28.57 16.31
CA PHE A 23 17.04 -28.34 14.98
C PHE A 23 18.40 -27.60 15.00
N GLY A 24 19.10 -27.64 16.12
CA GLY A 24 20.37 -26.95 16.35
C GLY A 24 21.58 -27.55 15.59
N THR A 25 21.44 -28.60 14.82
CA THR A 25 22.53 -29.25 14.09
C THR A 25 22.19 -29.50 12.62
N VAL A 26 23.24 -29.63 11.77
CA VAL A 26 23.06 -30.02 10.36
C VAL A 26 22.40 -31.41 10.26
N ALA A 27 22.77 -32.35 11.10
CA ALA A 27 22.21 -33.70 11.11
C ALA A 27 20.70 -33.70 11.38
N ALA A 28 20.22 -32.89 12.34
CA ALA A 28 18.78 -32.75 12.63
C ALA A 28 18.00 -32.07 11.48
N LEU A 29 18.64 -31.16 10.77
CA LEU A 29 18.02 -30.45 9.63
C LEU A 29 18.04 -31.26 8.33
N ARG A 30 18.97 -32.21 8.21
CA ARG A 30 19.22 -32.98 6.97
C ARG A 30 17.96 -33.57 6.33
N PRO A 31 17.09 -34.28 7.09
CA PRO A 31 15.85 -34.81 6.51
C PRO A 31 14.92 -33.77 5.90
N LEU A 32 14.92 -32.57 6.46
CA LEU A 32 14.05 -31.48 6.01
C LEU A 32 14.59 -30.76 4.78
N ILE A 33 15.93 -30.65 4.62
CA ILE A 33 16.58 -29.95 3.52
C ILE A 33 17.07 -30.89 2.40
N ALA A 34 17.01 -32.20 2.59
CA ALA A 34 17.48 -33.20 1.64
C ALA A 34 17.06 -32.96 0.18
N PRO A 35 15.79 -32.55 -0.14
CA PRO A 35 15.40 -32.32 -1.53
C PRO A 35 16.22 -31.24 -2.27
N TRP A 36 16.91 -30.38 -1.54
CA TRP A 36 17.71 -29.28 -2.10
C TRP A 36 19.20 -29.41 -1.86
N THR A 37 19.63 -30.40 -1.10
CA THR A 37 21.02 -30.59 -0.66
C THR A 37 21.53 -32.05 -0.83
N ALA A 38 20.83 -32.85 -1.64
CA ALA A 38 21.16 -34.29 -1.80
C ALA A 38 22.62 -34.51 -2.23
N ASP A 39 23.16 -33.66 -3.08
CA ASP A 39 24.49 -33.75 -3.67
C ASP A 39 25.58 -33.03 -2.85
N VAL A 40 25.24 -32.49 -1.66
CA VAL A 40 26.17 -31.73 -0.81
C VAL A 40 26.48 -32.52 0.44
N ALA A 41 27.77 -32.73 0.76
CA ALA A 41 28.18 -33.44 1.97
C ALA A 41 27.89 -32.59 3.23
N ASP A 42 27.63 -33.25 4.37
CA ASP A 42 27.36 -32.54 5.63
C ASP A 42 28.53 -31.67 6.07
N SER A 43 29.77 -32.06 5.75
CA SER A 43 30.99 -31.29 6.00
C SER A 43 31.06 -29.97 5.21
N GLU A 44 30.32 -29.84 4.14
CA GLU A 44 30.24 -28.64 3.30
C GLU A 44 29.09 -27.70 3.74
N LEU A 45 28.23 -28.16 4.67
CA LEU A 45 27.12 -27.38 5.20
C LEU A 45 27.53 -26.72 6.52
N THR A 46 27.41 -25.40 6.58
CA THR A 46 27.61 -24.65 7.82
C THR A 46 26.29 -24.04 8.28
N LEU A 47 25.81 -24.47 9.45
CA LEU A 47 24.65 -23.89 10.09
C LEU A 47 25.01 -22.53 10.72
N LEU A 48 24.54 -21.45 10.13
CA LEU A 48 24.85 -20.11 10.59
C LEU A 48 23.95 -19.65 11.73
N ARG A 49 22.65 -20.01 11.69
CA ARG A 49 21.67 -19.56 12.66
C ARG A 49 20.41 -20.41 12.62
N VAL A 50 19.91 -20.74 13.79
CA VAL A 50 18.55 -21.23 14.02
C VAL A 50 17.79 -20.20 14.85
N THR A 51 16.54 -19.94 14.50
CA THR A 51 15.71 -18.97 15.23
C THR A 51 14.25 -19.40 15.11
N GLU A 52 13.60 -19.50 16.25
CA GLU A 52 12.16 -19.66 16.33
C GLU A 52 11.49 -18.31 16.38
N TYR A 53 10.35 -18.18 15.70
CA TYR A 53 9.50 -17.01 15.78
C TYR A 53 8.04 -17.36 15.52
N THR A 54 7.15 -16.61 16.16
CA THR A 54 5.72 -16.80 16.03
C THR A 54 5.11 -15.68 15.20
N PHE A 55 4.44 -16.03 14.13
CA PHE A 55 3.65 -15.06 13.36
C PHE A 55 2.35 -14.74 14.08
N ARG A 56 2.07 -13.46 14.20
CA ARG A 56 0.82 -12.96 14.78
C ARG A 56 0.03 -12.17 13.75
N ALA A 57 -1.29 -12.29 13.84
CA ALA A 57 -2.24 -11.49 13.08
C ALA A 57 -3.03 -10.67 14.09
N GLN A 58 -2.63 -9.43 14.32
CA GLN A 58 -3.22 -8.57 15.34
C GLN A 58 -3.43 -7.17 14.79
N ILE A 59 -4.45 -6.47 15.28
CA ILE A 59 -4.73 -5.07 14.95
C ILE A 59 -5.10 -4.38 16.25
N ALA A 60 -4.45 -3.25 16.55
CA ALA A 60 -4.77 -2.44 17.72
C ALA A 60 -6.19 -1.87 17.64
N ASP A 61 -6.86 -1.77 18.78
CA ASP A 61 -8.25 -1.30 18.86
C ASP A 61 -8.39 0.17 18.47
N ARG A 62 -7.39 0.98 18.77
CA ARG A 62 -7.33 2.41 18.42
C ARG A 62 -5.95 2.75 17.90
N TRP A 63 -5.91 3.51 16.79
CA TRP A 63 -4.66 3.96 16.16
C TRP A 63 -4.37 5.43 16.47
N ARG A 64 -5.37 6.15 16.98
CA ARG A 64 -5.26 7.54 17.42
C ARG A 64 -5.87 7.75 18.79
N ARG A 65 -5.18 8.50 19.66
CA ARG A 65 -5.72 9.04 20.91
C ARG A 65 -5.21 10.47 21.10
N GLY A 66 -6.07 11.45 20.84
CA GLY A 66 -5.66 12.86 20.84
C GLY A 66 -4.57 13.12 19.79
N ASN A 67 -3.38 13.51 20.25
CA ASN A 67 -2.21 13.78 19.40
C ASN A 67 -1.21 12.61 19.33
N ILE A 68 -1.55 11.46 19.90
CA ILE A 68 -0.74 10.24 19.88
C ILE A 68 -1.27 9.34 18.77
N PHE A 69 -0.35 8.86 17.93
CA PHE A 69 -0.63 7.95 16.82
C PHE A 69 0.27 6.73 16.90
N ILE A 70 -0.25 5.57 16.53
CA ILE A 70 0.51 4.35 16.30
C ILE A 70 0.38 3.94 14.84
N LEU A 71 1.45 3.35 14.27
CA LEU A 71 1.52 2.92 12.87
C LEU A 71 2.44 1.71 12.72
N GLY A 72 2.39 1.04 11.58
CA GLY A 72 3.20 -0.16 11.33
C GLY A 72 2.98 -1.23 12.39
N ASP A 73 4.04 -1.89 12.83
CA ASP A 73 3.97 -3.01 13.76
C ASP A 73 3.39 -2.63 15.14
N ALA A 74 3.43 -1.36 15.54
CA ALA A 74 2.75 -0.88 16.74
C ALA A 74 1.21 -0.87 16.59
N ALA A 75 0.72 -0.72 15.36
CA ALA A 75 -0.70 -0.69 15.06
C ALA A 75 -1.24 -2.05 14.58
N HIS A 76 -0.41 -2.85 13.90
CA HIS A 76 -0.83 -4.14 13.35
C HIS A 76 0.35 -5.09 13.11
N LEU A 77 0.15 -6.36 13.39
CA LEU A 77 1.07 -7.43 13.04
C LEU A 77 0.48 -8.23 11.88
N THR A 78 1.24 -8.32 10.79
CA THR A 78 0.81 -9.02 9.57
C THR A 78 1.67 -10.25 9.35
N PRO A 79 1.08 -11.47 9.23
CA PRO A 79 1.83 -12.65 8.89
C PRO A 79 2.55 -12.51 7.55
N PRO A 80 3.77 -13.02 7.40
CA PRO A 80 4.66 -12.73 6.25
C PRO A 80 4.28 -13.45 4.96
N PHE A 81 3.20 -14.23 4.92
CA PHE A 81 2.81 -15.07 3.78
C PHE A 81 2.65 -14.33 2.45
N ILE A 82 2.41 -13.03 2.48
CA ILE A 82 2.30 -12.18 1.28
C ILE A 82 3.37 -11.06 1.26
N GLY A 83 4.30 -11.03 2.23
CA GLY A 83 5.39 -10.04 2.29
C GLY A 83 4.95 -8.57 2.45
N GLN A 84 3.74 -8.30 2.91
CA GLN A 84 3.15 -6.95 2.89
C GLN A 84 3.26 -6.17 4.22
N GLY A 85 3.86 -6.73 5.28
CA GLY A 85 3.94 -6.07 6.59
C GLY A 85 4.68 -4.73 6.55
N MET A 86 5.92 -4.72 6.07
CA MET A 86 6.72 -3.50 5.92
C MET A 86 6.02 -2.47 5.00
N GLY A 87 5.53 -2.94 3.84
CA GLY A 87 4.82 -2.07 2.90
C GLY A 87 3.53 -1.47 3.48
N ALA A 88 2.85 -2.16 4.39
CA ALA A 88 1.69 -1.62 5.11
C ALA A 88 2.11 -0.49 6.05
N GLY A 89 3.18 -0.68 6.85
CA GLY A 89 3.72 0.34 7.73
C GLY A 89 4.22 1.59 7.00
N VAL A 90 4.90 1.43 5.86
CA VAL A 90 5.30 2.56 5.00
C VAL A 90 4.07 3.32 4.49
N ARG A 91 3.02 2.62 4.06
CA ARG A 91 1.77 3.26 3.64
C ARG A 91 1.05 3.97 4.77
N ASP A 92 1.15 3.47 6.01
CA ASP A 92 0.61 4.16 7.19
C ASP A 92 1.36 5.48 7.41
N ALA A 93 2.68 5.44 7.38
CA ALA A 93 3.52 6.64 7.52
C ALA A 93 3.25 7.66 6.41
N MET A 94 3.20 7.21 5.17
CA MET A 94 2.86 8.08 4.02
C MET A 94 1.46 8.68 4.16
N ASN A 95 0.47 7.93 4.64
CA ASN A 95 -0.89 8.43 4.82
C ASN A 95 -1.00 9.47 5.94
N LEU A 96 -0.25 9.30 7.03
CA LEU A 96 -0.34 10.13 8.23
C LEU A 96 0.54 11.39 8.14
N ALA A 97 1.75 11.29 7.61
CA ALA A 97 2.76 12.35 7.68
C ALA A 97 2.29 13.68 7.05
N TRP A 98 1.76 13.64 5.82
CA TRP A 98 1.29 14.86 5.16
C TRP A 98 0.03 15.46 5.82
N LYS A 99 -0.81 14.63 6.46
CA LYS A 99 -1.97 15.11 7.22
C LYS A 99 -1.53 15.88 8.45
N ILE A 100 -0.55 15.36 9.20
CA ILE A 100 0.05 16.07 10.34
C ILE A 100 0.67 17.39 9.88
N ALA A 101 1.47 17.36 8.81
CA ALA A 101 2.09 18.54 8.24
C ALA A 101 1.02 19.58 7.81
N GLY A 102 -0.04 19.14 7.13
CA GLY A 102 -1.11 20.00 6.68
C GLY A 102 -1.89 20.67 7.83
N VAL A 103 -2.17 19.90 8.91
CA VAL A 103 -2.82 20.46 10.11
C VAL A 103 -1.90 21.44 10.82
N ARG A 104 -0.62 21.10 10.99
CA ARG A 104 0.37 21.98 11.62
C ARG A 104 0.54 23.30 10.86
N ASN A 105 0.51 23.24 9.52
CA ASN A 105 0.66 24.41 8.64
C ASN A 105 -0.68 25.14 8.39
N GLY A 106 -1.79 24.71 9.00
CA GLY A 106 -3.11 25.32 8.85
C GLY A 106 -3.80 25.09 7.51
N THR A 107 -3.22 24.29 6.60
CA THR A 107 -3.79 23.95 5.29
C THR A 107 -4.89 22.90 5.35
N LEU A 108 -4.96 22.16 6.47
CA LEU A 108 -5.98 21.16 6.76
C LEU A 108 -6.62 21.41 8.12
N ALA A 109 -7.87 21.00 8.28
CA ALA A 109 -8.56 21.01 9.56
C ALA A 109 -8.08 19.85 10.44
N ALA A 110 -8.09 20.00 11.77
CA ALA A 110 -7.56 19.01 12.71
C ALA A 110 -8.33 17.67 12.71
N ASP A 111 -9.62 17.69 12.39
CA ASP A 111 -10.49 16.51 12.26
C ASP A 111 -10.09 15.57 11.10
N VAL A 112 -9.36 16.10 10.11
CA VAL A 112 -8.78 15.30 9.02
C VAL A 112 -7.89 14.17 9.55
N LEU A 113 -7.26 14.34 10.70
CA LEU A 113 -6.40 13.32 11.31
C LEU A 113 -7.16 12.02 11.68
N ASP A 114 -8.47 12.09 11.91
CA ASP A 114 -9.29 10.90 12.15
C ASP A 114 -9.41 10.01 10.91
N SER A 115 -9.24 10.60 9.72
CA SER A 115 -9.24 9.84 8.47
C SER A 115 -8.09 8.83 8.38
N TYR A 116 -7.02 8.99 9.15
CA TYR A 116 -5.91 8.04 9.19
C TYR A 116 -6.39 6.63 9.60
N GLU A 117 -6.99 6.52 10.78
CA GLU A 117 -7.51 5.23 11.26
C GLU A 117 -8.65 4.73 10.37
N GLN A 118 -9.56 5.63 9.94
CA GLN A 118 -10.69 5.29 9.07
C GLN A 118 -10.26 4.68 7.72
N GLU A 119 -9.18 5.16 7.15
CA GLU A 119 -8.65 4.69 5.87
C GLU A 119 -7.76 3.46 6.02
N ARG A 120 -6.80 3.53 6.96
CA ARG A 120 -5.72 2.54 7.03
C ARG A 120 -6.12 1.27 7.76
N LYS A 121 -6.84 1.34 8.85
CA LYS A 121 -7.24 0.16 9.64
C LYS A 121 -8.10 -0.85 8.88
N PRO A 122 -9.15 -0.45 8.13
CA PRO A 122 -9.91 -1.39 7.30
C PRO A 122 -9.09 -1.97 6.15
N HIS A 123 -8.20 -1.17 5.56
CA HIS A 123 -7.30 -1.61 4.49
C HIS A 123 -6.35 -2.70 5.01
N THR A 124 -5.68 -2.44 6.13
CA THR A 124 -4.77 -3.39 6.80
C THR A 124 -5.49 -4.66 7.22
N ARG A 125 -6.72 -4.57 7.75
CA ARG A 125 -7.55 -5.73 8.07
C ARG A 125 -7.78 -6.63 6.86
N SER A 126 -8.04 -6.04 5.69
CA SER A 126 -8.22 -6.79 4.44
C SER A 126 -6.93 -7.49 4.01
N MET A 127 -5.78 -6.84 4.19
CA MET A 127 -4.46 -7.43 3.86
C MET A 127 -4.10 -8.57 4.82
N ILE A 128 -4.35 -8.43 6.12
CA ILE A 128 -4.14 -9.49 7.12
C ILE A 128 -5.03 -10.69 6.81
N TRP A 129 -6.30 -10.46 6.49
CA TRP A 129 -7.22 -11.52 6.11
C TRP A 129 -6.72 -12.28 4.87
N LEU A 130 -6.23 -11.56 3.85
CA LEU A 130 -5.62 -12.18 2.68
C LEU A 130 -4.38 -13.01 3.06
N ALA A 131 -3.48 -12.46 3.88
CA ALA A 131 -2.28 -13.15 4.34
C ALA A 131 -2.63 -14.45 5.09
N LEU A 132 -3.61 -14.42 5.97
CA LEU A 132 -4.09 -15.60 6.70
C LEU A 132 -4.65 -16.68 5.76
N ASN A 133 -5.43 -16.30 4.74
CA ASN A 133 -5.97 -17.26 3.79
C ASN A 133 -4.88 -17.88 2.90
N VAL A 134 -3.94 -17.08 2.43
CA VAL A 134 -2.76 -17.57 1.70
C VAL A 134 -1.96 -18.51 2.61
N GLY A 135 -1.66 -18.10 3.85
CA GLY A 135 -0.95 -18.94 4.83
C GLY A 135 -1.65 -20.28 5.09
N ARG A 136 -2.97 -20.28 5.31
CA ARG A 136 -3.77 -21.49 5.47
C ARG A 136 -3.70 -22.39 4.23
N SER A 137 -3.73 -21.82 3.03
CA SER A 137 -3.62 -22.58 1.78
C SER A 137 -2.22 -23.17 1.59
N MET A 138 -1.17 -22.52 2.09
CA MET A 138 0.20 -23.00 2.03
C MET A 138 0.50 -24.07 3.09
N THR A 139 0.00 -23.88 4.32
CA THR A 139 0.30 -24.73 5.47
C THR A 139 -0.74 -25.80 5.74
N GLY A 140 -1.94 -25.68 5.16
CA GLY A 140 -3.01 -26.66 5.26
C GLY A 140 -2.56 -28.03 4.68
N GLY A 141 -2.38 -29.01 5.56
CA GLY A 141 -1.89 -30.35 5.21
C GLY A 141 -2.99 -31.37 4.97
N GLY A 142 -2.55 -32.57 4.58
CA GLY A 142 -3.39 -33.76 4.38
C GLY A 142 -3.76 -33.99 2.90
N ARG A 143 -4.26 -35.22 2.64
CA ARG A 143 -4.59 -35.69 1.27
C ARG A 143 -5.61 -34.79 0.58
N ILE A 144 -6.61 -34.30 1.32
CA ILE A 144 -7.66 -33.40 0.81
C ILE A 144 -7.08 -32.02 0.50
N GLY A 145 -6.27 -31.45 1.40
CA GLY A 145 -5.62 -30.15 1.16
C GLY A 145 -4.69 -30.19 -0.05
N ASN A 146 -3.95 -31.26 -0.26
CA ASN A 146 -3.10 -31.46 -1.43
C ASN A 146 -3.91 -31.59 -2.72
N LEU A 147 -5.04 -32.30 -2.70
CA LEU A 147 -5.94 -32.43 -3.84
C LEU A 147 -6.56 -31.06 -4.22
N VAL A 148 -7.08 -30.33 -3.24
CA VAL A 148 -7.63 -28.99 -3.43
C VAL A 148 -6.56 -28.06 -4.01
N ARG A 149 -5.33 -28.11 -3.45
CA ARG A 149 -4.21 -27.30 -3.95
C ARG A 149 -3.88 -27.62 -5.40
N ARG A 150 -3.83 -28.90 -5.76
CA ARG A 150 -3.54 -29.35 -7.14
C ARG A 150 -4.65 -28.98 -8.13
N LEU A 151 -5.91 -28.97 -7.71
CA LEU A 151 -7.05 -28.67 -8.58
C LEU A 151 -7.41 -27.19 -8.63
N VAL A 152 -7.30 -26.46 -7.50
CA VAL A 152 -7.78 -25.08 -7.35
C VAL A 152 -6.70 -24.04 -7.68
N LEU A 153 -5.44 -24.24 -7.21
CA LEU A 153 -4.36 -23.27 -7.42
C LEU A 153 -4.11 -22.90 -8.89
N PRO A 154 -4.10 -23.83 -9.85
CA PRO A 154 -3.93 -23.47 -11.26
C PRO A 154 -5.07 -22.55 -11.77
N ARG A 155 -6.27 -22.73 -11.21
CA ARG A 155 -7.47 -21.96 -11.61
C ARG A 155 -7.59 -20.61 -10.93
N VAL A 156 -6.98 -20.44 -9.76
CA VAL A 156 -6.90 -19.15 -9.04
C VAL A 156 -6.15 -18.10 -9.87
N ARG A 157 -5.19 -18.52 -10.69
CA ARG A 157 -4.50 -17.63 -11.64
C ARG A 157 -5.44 -17.04 -12.72
N LEU A 158 -6.60 -17.62 -12.93
CA LEU A 158 -7.60 -17.19 -13.90
C LEU A 158 -8.60 -16.17 -13.29
N LEU A 159 -8.59 -15.98 -11.98
CA LEU A 159 -9.46 -15.00 -11.32
C LEU A 159 -8.89 -13.59 -11.47
N PRO A 160 -9.58 -12.70 -12.22
CA PRO A 160 -9.14 -11.30 -12.36
C PRO A 160 -9.02 -10.63 -10.99
N GLY A 161 -7.95 -9.88 -10.77
CA GLY A 161 -7.72 -9.11 -9.54
C GLY A 161 -7.01 -9.87 -8.41
N LEU A 162 -7.09 -11.20 -8.32
CA LEU A 162 -6.34 -11.95 -7.30
C LEU A 162 -4.87 -12.08 -7.69
N ARG A 163 -4.59 -12.27 -8.97
CA ARG A 163 -3.24 -12.25 -9.52
C ARG A 163 -2.57 -10.90 -9.26
N ASP A 164 -3.26 -9.82 -9.60
CA ASP A 164 -2.75 -8.45 -9.47
C ASP A 164 -2.46 -8.12 -7.99
N MET A 165 -3.30 -8.59 -7.06
CA MET A 165 -3.11 -8.38 -5.63
C MET A 165 -1.93 -9.17 -5.05
N VAL A 166 -1.69 -10.41 -5.52
CA VAL A 166 -0.65 -11.30 -4.97
C VAL A 166 0.68 -11.12 -5.71
N VAL A 167 0.65 -10.99 -7.05
CA VAL A 167 1.85 -10.94 -7.90
C VAL A 167 2.32 -9.49 -8.08
N ASP A 168 1.40 -8.59 -8.43
CA ASP A 168 1.72 -7.20 -8.77
C ASP A 168 1.66 -6.27 -7.56
N SER A 169 1.43 -6.82 -6.35
CA SER A 169 1.33 -6.07 -5.09
C SER A 169 0.31 -4.92 -5.13
N THR A 170 -0.69 -5.00 -6.01
CA THR A 170 -1.76 -4.01 -6.06
C THR A 170 -2.54 -4.04 -4.75
N THR A 171 -2.76 -2.88 -4.18
CA THR A 171 -3.46 -2.77 -2.91
C THR A 171 -4.92 -2.40 -3.12
N PRO A 172 -5.85 -2.90 -2.29
CA PRO A 172 -7.24 -2.50 -2.34
C PRO A 172 -7.39 -0.98 -2.21
N ALA A 173 -8.34 -0.41 -2.92
CA ALA A 173 -8.65 1.01 -2.79
C ALA A 173 -9.09 1.35 -1.35
N LEU A 174 -8.61 2.48 -0.82
CA LEU A 174 -9.03 3.00 0.48
C LEU A 174 -10.55 3.18 0.52
N ARG A 175 -11.16 3.07 1.69
CA ARG A 175 -12.59 3.35 1.90
C ARG A 175 -12.84 4.85 1.85
N SER A 176 -14.12 5.24 1.70
CA SER A 176 -14.54 6.63 1.81
C SER A 176 -14.20 7.20 3.20
N SER A 177 -13.74 8.46 3.21
CA SER A 177 -13.37 9.23 4.39
C SER A 177 -13.62 10.71 4.11
N ALA A 178 -13.25 11.60 5.01
CA ALA A 178 -13.24 13.03 4.76
C ALA A 178 -12.36 13.43 3.54
N LEU A 179 -11.33 12.62 3.24
CA LEU A 179 -10.35 12.85 2.18
C LEU A 179 -10.44 11.88 1.00
N VAL A 180 -11.41 10.98 0.99
CA VAL A 180 -11.68 10.04 -0.11
C VAL A 180 -13.17 10.02 -0.39
N SER A 181 -13.59 10.70 -1.44
CA SER A 181 -14.98 10.80 -1.87
C SER A 181 -15.25 9.84 -3.04
N LYS A 182 -15.89 8.71 -2.76
CA LYS A 182 -16.25 7.71 -3.76
C LYS A 182 -17.59 8.00 -4.39
N SER A 183 -17.67 7.84 -5.71
CA SER A 183 -18.96 7.82 -6.42
C SER A 183 -19.55 6.39 -6.39
N ARG A 184 -20.84 6.25 -6.68
CA ARG A 184 -21.48 4.93 -6.81
C ARG A 184 -21.18 4.22 -8.15
N ARG A 185 -20.32 4.79 -8.97
CA ARG A 185 -20.01 4.25 -10.31
C ARG A 185 -18.97 3.12 -10.21
N PRO A 186 -19.08 2.07 -11.02
CA PRO A 186 -18.03 1.04 -11.12
C PRO A 186 -16.75 1.65 -11.73
N ARG A 187 -15.60 1.03 -11.43
CA ARG A 187 -14.26 1.44 -11.92
C ARG A 187 -13.86 2.88 -11.55
N GLN A 188 -14.26 3.35 -10.37
CA GLN A 188 -13.86 4.66 -9.89
C GLN A 188 -12.41 4.69 -9.41
N LEU A 189 -11.72 5.80 -9.66
CA LEU A 189 -10.32 5.99 -9.23
C LEU A 189 -10.19 6.40 -7.75
N ALA A 190 -11.23 6.96 -7.13
CA ALA A 190 -11.16 7.43 -5.75
C ALA A 190 -10.76 6.33 -4.77
N GLY A 191 -9.73 6.59 -3.98
CA GLY A 191 -9.12 5.66 -3.03
C GLY A 191 -8.04 4.77 -3.62
N THR A 192 -7.83 4.73 -4.95
CA THR A 192 -6.72 4.01 -5.58
C THR A 192 -5.45 4.86 -5.62
N LEU A 193 -4.32 4.26 -5.89
CA LEU A 193 -3.09 4.98 -6.16
C LEU A 193 -3.09 5.55 -7.57
N CYS A 194 -2.56 6.76 -7.71
CA CYS A 194 -2.25 7.35 -8.99
C CYS A 194 -0.97 6.70 -9.56
N PRO A 195 -0.90 6.37 -10.85
CA PRO A 195 0.33 5.90 -11.47
C PRO A 195 1.41 6.99 -11.44
N ASN A 196 2.67 6.58 -11.48
CA ASN A 196 3.83 7.48 -11.49
C ASN A 196 4.61 7.36 -12.82
N PRO A 197 4.00 7.74 -13.96
CA PRO A 197 4.67 7.64 -15.25
C PRO A 197 5.72 8.75 -15.45
N PRO A 198 6.63 8.57 -16.40
CA PRO A 198 7.43 9.67 -16.91
C PRO A 198 6.52 10.68 -17.63
N LEU A 199 6.77 11.96 -17.36
CA LEU A 199 6.14 13.09 -18.04
C LEU A 199 6.95 13.50 -19.26
N PRO A 200 6.39 14.33 -20.17
CA PRO A 200 7.18 14.97 -21.22
C PRO A 200 8.41 15.67 -20.61
N GLY A 201 9.61 15.33 -21.09
CA GLY A 201 10.87 15.82 -20.49
C GLY A 201 11.56 14.80 -19.57
N GLY A 202 10.97 13.61 -19.35
CA GLY A 202 11.60 12.49 -18.65
C GLY A 202 11.48 12.50 -17.13
N GLN A 203 11.03 13.60 -16.53
CA GLN A 203 10.75 13.69 -15.09
C GLN A 203 9.54 12.83 -14.73
N ARG A 204 9.58 12.13 -13.59
CA ARG A 204 8.42 11.39 -13.13
C ARG A 204 7.35 12.30 -12.51
N LEU A 205 6.10 11.83 -12.52
CA LEU A 205 4.99 12.54 -11.90
C LEU A 205 5.29 12.94 -10.43
N ASP A 206 5.87 12.02 -9.66
CA ASP A 206 6.18 12.26 -8.25
C ASP A 206 7.18 13.40 -8.06
N ASP A 207 8.18 13.50 -8.95
CA ASP A 207 9.18 14.58 -8.90
C ASP A 207 8.56 15.92 -9.31
N ALA A 208 7.65 15.90 -10.29
CA ALA A 208 6.98 17.12 -10.77
C ALA A 208 5.99 17.69 -9.75
N VAL A 209 5.30 16.82 -9.00
CA VAL A 209 4.31 17.22 -7.97
C VAL A 209 4.97 17.49 -6.62
N GLY A 210 6.10 16.81 -6.34
CA GLY A 210 6.74 16.88 -5.03
C GLY A 210 5.81 16.39 -3.90
N ALA A 211 5.89 17.00 -2.73
CA ALA A 211 5.09 16.66 -1.55
C ALA A 211 3.67 17.26 -1.55
N GLY A 212 3.22 17.83 -2.68
CA GLY A 212 1.95 18.54 -2.80
C GLY A 212 0.77 17.70 -3.28
N PHE A 213 -0.37 18.36 -3.40
CA PHE A 213 -1.54 17.85 -4.10
C PHE A 213 -1.41 18.07 -5.60
N ALA A 214 -2.05 17.20 -6.40
CA ALA A 214 -2.13 17.38 -7.85
C ALA A 214 -3.57 17.34 -8.34
N PHE A 215 -3.88 18.21 -9.29
CA PHE A 215 -5.08 18.15 -10.12
C PHE A 215 -4.67 17.65 -11.50
N ILE A 216 -4.99 16.41 -11.80
CA ILE A 216 -4.66 15.78 -13.09
C ILE A 216 -5.91 15.84 -13.95
N THR A 217 -5.83 16.43 -15.14
CA THR A 217 -6.97 16.66 -16.02
C THR A 217 -6.65 16.39 -17.48
N THR A 218 -7.68 16.08 -18.29
CA THR A 218 -7.56 15.91 -19.75
C THR A 218 -7.65 17.23 -20.52
N SER A 219 -8.11 18.31 -19.88
CA SER A 219 -8.25 19.65 -20.48
C SER A 219 -7.82 20.70 -19.46
N PRO A 220 -7.18 21.80 -19.87
CA PRO A 220 -6.83 22.88 -18.96
C PRO A 220 -8.08 23.36 -18.21
N PRO A 221 -8.00 23.60 -16.89
CA PRO A 221 -9.07 24.29 -16.17
C PRO A 221 -9.15 25.74 -16.63
N GLY A 222 -10.32 26.38 -16.40
CA GLY A 222 -10.44 27.81 -16.63
C GLY A 222 -9.57 28.63 -15.65
N ASP A 223 -9.23 29.88 -16.00
CA ASP A 223 -8.31 30.73 -15.23
C ASP A 223 -8.71 30.87 -13.75
N ALA A 224 -10.01 30.98 -13.47
CA ALA A 224 -10.52 31.09 -12.10
C ALA A 224 -10.31 29.82 -11.29
N ASP A 225 -10.53 28.66 -11.91
CA ASP A 225 -10.33 27.33 -11.30
C ASP A 225 -8.83 27.06 -11.07
N GLU A 226 -7.99 27.42 -12.04
CA GLU A 226 -6.53 27.27 -11.91
C GLU A 226 -5.99 28.18 -10.79
N ALA A 227 -6.41 29.43 -10.73
CA ALA A 227 -6.05 30.35 -9.65
C ALA A 227 -6.54 29.86 -8.29
N LEU A 228 -7.72 29.23 -8.23
CA LEU A 228 -8.26 28.60 -7.03
C LEU A 228 -7.38 27.45 -6.52
N LEU A 229 -6.97 26.57 -7.43
CA LEU A 229 -6.10 25.43 -7.13
C LEU A 229 -4.71 25.88 -6.68
N ARG A 230 -4.09 26.81 -7.40
CA ARG A 230 -2.77 27.38 -7.08
C ARG A 230 -2.72 28.01 -5.69
N ARG A 231 -3.75 28.81 -5.31
CA ARG A 231 -3.84 29.39 -3.96
C ARG A 231 -3.89 28.36 -2.85
N ARG A 232 -4.22 27.10 -3.15
CA ARG A 232 -4.26 25.98 -2.22
C ARG A 232 -3.05 25.05 -2.32
N GLY A 233 -2.03 25.43 -3.07
CA GLY A 233 -0.82 24.63 -3.27
C GLY A 233 -1.06 23.34 -4.06
N VAL A 234 -2.06 23.33 -4.95
CA VAL A 234 -2.37 22.19 -5.83
C VAL A 234 -1.69 22.39 -7.18
N ALA A 235 -0.80 21.48 -7.56
CA ALA A 235 -0.19 21.46 -8.89
C ALA A 235 -1.22 21.01 -9.94
N VAL A 236 -1.30 21.74 -11.06
CA VAL A 236 -2.19 21.40 -12.18
C VAL A 236 -1.38 20.72 -13.27
N LEU A 237 -1.80 19.51 -13.65
CA LEU A 237 -1.17 18.69 -14.68
C LEU A 237 -2.19 18.34 -15.76
N VAL A 238 -1.92 18.77 -16.99
CA VAL A 238 -2.76 18.44 -18.15
C VAL A 238 -2.17 17.23 -18.87
N ALA A 239 -2.94 16.14 -18.89
CA ALA A 239 -2.59 14.90 -19.56
C ALA A 239 -2.81 15.02 -21.08
N ASN A 240 -1.85 15.63 -21.77
CA ASN A 240 -1.90 15.84 -23.20
C ASN A 240 -1.44 14.61 -24.00
N GLY A 241 -1.90 14.47 -25.25
CA GLY A 241 -1.49 13.37 -26.13
C GLY A 241 -1.99 12.00 -25.66
N ASP A 242 -1.31 10.93 -26.07
CA ASP A 242 -1.61 9.55 -25.65
C ASP A 242 -0.69 9.12 -24.49
N THR A 243 -0.80 9.83 -23.38
CA THR A 243 -0.03 9.57 -22.17
C THR A 243 -0.66 8.52 -21.28
N GLU A 244 0.14 7.87 -20.43
CA GLU A 244 -0.34 6.90 -19.43
C GLU A 244 -1.37 7.53 -18.47
N LEU A 245 -1.20 8.80 -18.07
CA LEU A 245 -2.16 9.52 -17.25
C LEU A 245 -3.52 9.70 -17.95
N LYS A 246 -3.52 10.01 -19.26
CA LYS A 246 -4.77 10.13 -20.02
C LYS A 246 -5.46 8.79 -20.18
N LYS A 247 -4.70 7.72 -20.41
CA LYS A 247 -5.22 6.35 -20.45
C LYS A 247 -5.84 5.96 -19.09
N TRP A 248 -5.14 6.22 -18.00
CA TRP A 248 -5.61 5.98 -16.64
C TRP A 248 -6.91 6.74 -16.32
N LEU A 249 -7.02 8.04 -16.65
CA LEU A 249 -8.26 8.81 -16.47
C LEU A 249 -9.41 8.22 -17.31
N ARG A 250 -9.14 7.82 -18.55
CA ARG A 250 -10.12 7.22 -19.47
C ARG A 250 -10.64 5.86 -18.94
N GLU A 251 -9.75 5.01 -18.43
CA GLU A 251 -10.11 3.73 -17.80
C GLU A 251 -10.98 3.94 -16.56
N GLY A 252 -10.69 4.99 -15.77
CA GLY A 252 -11.51 5.45 -14.66
C GLY A 252 -12.79 6.17 -15.06
N ARG A 253 -13.03 6.38 -16.37
CA ARG A 253 -14.19 7.11 -16.93
C ARG A 253 -14.37 8.52 -16.37
N CYS A 254 -13.27 9.22 -16.11
CA CYS A 254 -13.23 10.58 -15.62
C CYS A 254 -12.38 11.50 -16.51
N ALA A 255 -12.62 12.80 -16.45
CA ALA A 255 -11.84 13.82 -17.12
C ALA A 255 -10.78 14.44 -16.21
N ALA A 256 -10.99 14.39 -14.90
CA ALA A 256 -10.04 14.90 -13.92
C ALA A 256 -10.05 14.10 -12.62
N ALA A 257 -8.94 14.18 -11.87
CA ALA A 257 -8.74 13.59 -10.57
C ALA A 257 -7.92 14.50 -9.65
N ILE A 258 -8.29 14.56 -8.38
CA ILE A 258 -7.47 15.16 -7.32
C ILE A 258 -6.68 14.07 -6.63
N VAL A 259 -5.37 14.26 -6.56
CA VAL A 259 -4.39 13.32 -6.00
C VAL A 259 -3.73 13.96 -4.78
N ARG A 260 -3.64 13.20 -3.70
CA ARG A 260 -3.03 13.59 -2.42
C ARG A 260 -1.50 13.46 -2.47
N PRO A 261 -0.79 14.03 -1.47
CA PRO A 261 0.66 13.84 -1.33
C PRO A 261 1.11 12.37 -1.24
N ASP A 262 0.29 11.47 -0.66
CA ASP A 262 0.52 10.02 -0.63
C ASP A 262 0.10 9.29 -1.91
N ARG A 263 -0.17 10.05 -2.99
CA ARG A 263 -0.59 9.57 -4.31
C ARG A 263 -1.93 8.85 -4.33
N THR A 264 -2.70 8.91 -3.26
CA THR A 264 -4.07 8.41 -3.28
C THR A 264 -5.00 9.41 -3.96
N VAL A 265 -5.88 8.91 -4.83
CA VAL A 265 -6.93 9.73 -5.45
C VAL A 265 -8.00 10.08 -4.43
N MET A 266 -8.21 11.37 -4.18
CA MET A 266 -9.27 11.86 -3.28
C MET A 266 -10.64 11.75 -3.92
N ARG A 267 -10.76 12.28 -5.12
CA ARG A 267 -11.97 12.29 -5.92
C ARG A 267 -11.61 12.38 -7.40
N ALA A 268 -12.44 11.78 -8.23
CA ALA A 268 -12.31 11.87 -9.68
C ALA A 268 -13.71 12.04 -10.30
N GLY A 269 -13.79 12.72 -11.45
CA GLY A 269 -15.06 13.00 -12.10
C GLY A 269 -14.92 13.46 -13.53
N ARG A 270 -16.08 13.64 -14.20
CA ARG A 270 -16.14 14.19 -15.58
C ARG A 270 -16.21 15.71 -15.60
N ASP A 271 -16.76 16.30 -14.54
CA ASP A 271 -16.88 17.74 -14.37
C ASP A 271 -15.68 18.26 -13.58
N SER A 272 -14.74 18.88 -14.29
CA SER A 272 -13.50 19.43 -13.72
C SER A 272 -13.79 20.64 -12.81
N THR A 273 -14.74 21.50 -13.17
CA THR A 273 -15.12 22.68 -12.39
C THR A 273 -15.75 22.29 -11.05
N ALA A 274 -16.68 21.33 -11.06
CA ALA A 274 -17.24 20.80 -9.81
C ALA A 274 -16.17 20.13 -8.93
N LEU A 275 -15.14 19.55 -9.54
CA LEU A 275 -14.03 18.93 -8.81
C LEU A 275 -13.12 20.00 -8.21
N CYS A 276 -12.84 21.11 -8.91
CA CYS A 276 -12.11 22.26 -8.40
C CYS A 276 -12.84 22.91 -7.21
N ALA A 277 -14.14 23.15 -7.35
CA ALA A 277 -14.98 23.70 -6.28
C ALA A 277 -14.97 22.79 -5.03
N TRP A 278 -15.09 21.47 -5.22
CA TRP A 278 -15.01 20.52 -4.11
C TRP A 278 -13.63 20.55 -3.43
N THR A 279 -12.54 20.68 -4.18
CA THR A 279 -11.19 20.77 -3.61
C THR A 279 -11.09 21.95 -2.65
N ALA A 280 -11.74 23.06 -2.98
CA ALA A 280 -11.79 24.25 -2.13
C ALA A 280 -12.53 24.06 -0.79
N THR A 281 -13.41 23.07 -0.69
CA THR A 281 -14.09 22.76 0.59
C THR A 281 -13.22 21.95 1.53
N VAL A 282 -12.23 21.23 0.99
CA VAL A 282 -11.34 20.32 1.76
C VAL A 282 -10.01 20.99 2.10
N LEU A 283 -9.41 21.69 1.13
CA LEU A 283 -8.11 22.33 1.28
C LEU A 283 -8.28 23.82 1.60
N ARG A 284 -7.68 24.26 2.70
CA ARG A 284 -7.60 25.68 3.05
C ARG A 284 -6.50 26.36 2.21
N PRO A 285 -6.58 27.68 1.98
CA PRO A 285 -5.48 28.42 1.39
C PRO A 285 -4.20 28.21 2.20
N ALA A 286 -3.06 28.08 1.52
CA ALA A 286 -1.78 28.08 2.19
C ALA A 286 -1.62 29.39 2.99
N ALA A 287 -1.22 29.30 4.25
CA ALA A 287 -0.86 30.49 5.00
C ALA A 287 0.30 31.19 4.27
N ALA A 288 0.25 32.51 4.20
CA ALA A 288 1.40 33.28 3.71
C ALA A 288 2.66 32.85 4.48
N PRO A 289 3.82 32.74 3.81
CA PRO A 289 5.05 32.40 4.52
C PRO A 289 5.25 33.41 5.64
N GLN A 290 5.27 32.92 6.89
CA GLN A 290 5.64 33.76 8.01
C GLN A 290 7.11 34.12 7.79
N SER A 291 7.39 35.42 7.67
CA SER A 291 8.78 35.91 7.69
C SER A 291 9.47 35.32 8.92
N PRO A 292 10.71 34.82 8.78
CA PRO A 292 11.46 34.40 9.97
C PRO A 292 11.44 35.55 10.96
N ALA A 293 11.08 35.26 12.20
CA ALA A 293 11.19 36.23 13.29
C ALA A 293 12.65 36.71 13.38
N PRO A 294 12.88 38.01 13.61
CA PRO A 294 14.20 38.60 13.64
C PRO A 294 15.11 37.98 14.70
#